data_c590e009552c80bdc3bfaeba65a9a8a2
#
_entry.id   c590e009552c80bdc3bfaeba65a9a8a2
#
_cell.length_a   1.000
_cell.length_b   1.000
_cell.length_c   1.000
_cell.angle_alpha   90.00
_cell.angle_beta   90.00
_cell.angle_gamma   90.00
#
_symmetry.space_group_name_H-M   'P 1'
#
loop_
_entity.id
_entity.type
_entity.pdbx_description
1 polymer ?
#
loop_
_entity_poly.entity_id
_entity_poly.type
_entity_poly.pdbx_seq_one_letter_code
_entity_poly.pdbx_strand_id
1 'polypeptide(L)'
;MTEKDKIYYIRPKRALRRLKAAEEENITAYIYGVSGIGKTELIVRYLKQKKYQMFDAGRVSAEELEGIAESEKRKIVVIDNLHDLAMEEEYEDIKEAIISLIEREDVWLILSGRCAVPPWLAAVRYREVFYVIEESELLFDEAQVNQYIEYTKILLTPEQREASSHYCLGVPLGWYITWDIYKQIRLREGLKEGEYFSDELFSELIDRGLSQMWDYLDWHVYDNWDIRIQEFLMEVSIVDCFTAHLAEMITGRNNVESILSRVKWIGNFMVERTEKDEVVYEFRREMRISMRRRLKRKYNKEQIRALYENAGLYYQLNKEPIRALEMYQKAGEKERIASLLIENARTAPNNGYYYQLKKYYLKLSDEKIRTSPELMMAMSMLQSLLLDTEESEHWYQELEQYAKKHSGRERRRARSKLLYLEIGLPHRGSENMVEILKKAHLLILDKQVSLQEFSVTSNQASQMNGGKDFCEWSKRDRELAKGIGKLVEFVLGKYGKGMVNLALSESFFEKGEDNYEVASLANKGRMQAETGGKLEQCFVADGMLAWLHIITGKVSEAEELLKRFYKKAEKEEAERLLPNIETFIIRCALYSQKKVEIEKWMKKAP
;
A
#
# COMPACT_ATOMS: atom_id res chain seq x y z
N MET A 1 -24.59 -12.68 44.57
CA MET A 1 -23.93 -12.04 43.42
C MET A 1 -24.10 -10.55 43.57
N THR A 2 -23.05 -9.85 43.96
CA THR A 2 -23.06 -8.39 44.03
C THR A 2 -23.10 -7.80 42.64
N GLU A 3 -23.59 -6.59 42.44
CA GLU A 3 -23.63 -5.92 41.11
C GLU A 3 -22.26 -5.84 40.43
N LYS A 4 -21.16 -5.99 41.15
CA LYS A 4 -19.80 -6.12 40.60
C LYS A 4 -19.54 -7.41 39.82
N ASP A 5 -20.37 -8.47 39.99
CA ASP A 5 -20.24 -9.75 39.27
C ASP A 5 -20.95 -9.78 37.93
N LYS A 6 -21.62 -8.69 37.53
CA LYS A 6 -22.35 -8.56 36.26
C LYS A 6 -21.52 -8.06 35.07
N ILE A 7 -20.24 -8.37 35.00
CA ILE A 7 -19.54 -8.29 33.72
C ILE A 7 -20.02 -9.47 32.91
N TYR A 8 -20.74 -9.21 31.82
CA TYR A 8 -21.24 -10.23 30.92
C TYR A 8 -20.07 -10.91 30.22
N TYR A 9 -19.60 -12.00 30.80
CA TYR A 9 -18.45 -12.75 30.33
C TYR A 9 -18.88 -13.77 29.28
N ILE A 10 -18.39 -13.60 28.06
CA ILE A 10 -18.53 -14.57 26.99
C ILE A 10 -17.35 -15.57 27.09
N ARG A 11 -17.67 -16.84 27.21
CA ARG A 11 -16.67 -17.89 27.37
C ARG A 11 -15.93 -18.17 26.08
N PRO A 12 -14.61 -17.98 25.96
CA PRO A 12 -13.82 -18.36 24.79
C PRO A 12 -13.63 -19.89 24.77
N LYS A 13 -14.57 -20.60 24.14
CA LYS A 13 -14.66 -22.07 24.19
C LYS A 13 -13.39 -22.79 23.70
N ARG A 14 -12.70 -22.22 22.70
CA ARG A 14 -11.46 -22.82 22.15
C ARG A 14 -10.32 -22.69 23.15
N ALA A 15 -10.09 -21.48 23.66
CA ALA A 15 -9.06 -21.21 24.66
C ALA A 15 -9.28 -22.04 25.94
N LEU A 16 -10.52 -22.15 26.41
CA LEU A 16 -10.86 -22.98 27.58
C LEU A 16 -10.57 -24.47 27.38
N ARG A 17 -10.84 -25.01 26.18
CA ARG A 17 -10.51 -26.42 25.87
C ARG A 17 -9.01 -26.65 25.88
N ARG A 18 -8.23 -25.75 25.30
CA ARG A 18 -6.75 -25.85 25.30
C ARG A 18 -6.20 -25.72 26.73
N LEU A 19 -6.71 -24.78 27.50
CA LEU A 19 -6.28 -24.59 28.90
C LEU A 19 -6.59 -25.83 29.76
N LYS A 20 -7.73 -26.49 29.52
CA LYS A 20 -8.10 -27.71 30.19
C LYS A 20 -7.19 -28.90 29.78
N ALA A 21 -6.89 -29.04 28.49
CA ALA A 21 -5.96 -30.04 28.01
C ALA A 21 -4.55 -29.86 28.60
N ALA A 22 -4.07 -28.61 28.62
CA ALA A 22 -2.78 -28.27 29.23
C ALA A 22 -2.72 -28.66 30.72
N GLU A 23 -3.81 -28.48 31.45
CA GLU A 23 -3.90 -28.90 32.86
C GLU A 23 -3.92 -30.43 33.02
N GLU A 24 -4.71 -31.13 32.20
CA GLU A 24 -4.82 -32.59 32.25
C GLU A 24 -3.48 -33.29 31.94
N GLU A 25 -2.71 -32.73 31.00
CA GLU A 25 -1.41 -33.25 30.58
C GLU A 25 -0.23 -32.69 31.39
N ASN A 26 -0.46 -31.77 32.32
CA ASN A 26 0.54 -31.06 33.09
C ASN A 26 1.56 -30.31 32.22
N ILE A 27 1.12 -29.74 31.12
CA ILE A 27 1.95 -28.98 30.17
C ILE A 27 1.75 -27.49 30.39
N THR A 28 2.82 -26.71 30.32
CA THR A 28 2.78 -25.26 30.46
C THR A 28 1.85 -24.63 29.43
N ALA A 29 0.91 -23.78 29.88
CA ALA A 29 0.06 -23.00 29.00
C ALA A 29 0.64 -21.60 28.80
N TYR A 30 0.77 -21.15 27.56
CA TYR A 30 1.17 -19.80 27.20
C TYR A 30 0.04 -19.07 26.49
N ILE A 31 -0.46 -18.00 27.08
CA ILE A 31 -1.60 -17.22 26.58
C ILE A 31 -1.11 -15.84 26.13
N TYR A 32 -1.32 -15.49 24.88
CA TYR A 32 -0.91 -14.16 24.41
C TYR A 32 -1.97 -13.43 23.60
N GLY A 33 -1.85 -12.12 23.53
CA GLY A 33 -2.70 -11.22 22.76
C GLY A 33 -2.70 -9.81 23.31
N VAL A 34 -3.33 -8.90 22.57
CA VAL A 34 -3.37 -7.47 22.91
C VAL A 34 -3.96 -7.19 24.29
N SER A 35 -3.69 -6.00 24.83
CA SER A 35 -4.29 -5.54 26.07
C SER A 35 -5.81 -5.41 25.90
N GLY A 36 -6.56 -5.82 26.95
CA GLY A 36 -8.04 -5.80 26.91
C GLY A 36 -8.72 -6.99 26.23
N ILE A 37 -7.94 -7.99 25.74
CA ILE A 37 -8.51 -9.21 25.13
C ILE A 37 -9.09 -10.21 26.16
N GLY A 38 -8.80 -10.04 27.45
CA GLY A 38 -9.35 -10.87 28.52
C GLY A 38 -8.48 -12.04 28.98
N LYS A 39 -7.16 -12.03 28.78
CA LYS A 39 -6.22 -13.09 29.22
C LYS A 39 -6.33 -13.36 30.73
N THR A 40 -6.11 -12.34 31.54
CA THR A 40 -6.15 -12.43 32.99
C THR A 40 -7.53 -12.85 33.49
N GLU A 41 -8.61 -12.34 32.88
CA GLU A 41 -9.99 -12.72 33.20
C GLU A 41 -10.27 -14.20 32.90
N LEU A 42 -9.77 -14.71 31.76
CA LEU A 42 -9.84 -16.12 31.42
C LEU A 42 -9.17 -16.98 32.49
N ILE A 43 -7.94 -16.64 32.89
CA ILE A 43 -7.15 -17.39 33.88
C ILE A 43 -7.86 -17.39 35.23
N VAL A 44 -8.22 -16.22 35.73
CA VAL A 44 -8.88 -16.07 37.05
C VAL A 44 -10.21 -16.82 37.09
N ARG A 45 -11.02 -16.76 36.04
CA ARG A 45 -12.29 -17.50 35.99
C ARG A 45 -12.11 -19.02 35.86
N TYR A 46 -11.09 -19.44 35.12
CA TYR A 46 -10.77 -20.86 35.00
C TYR A 46 -10.31 -21.45 36.34
N LEU A 47 -9.54 -20.68 37.12
CA LEU A 47 -8.97 -21.09 38.39
C LEU A 47 -9.85 -20.75 39.60
N LYS A 48 -11.06 -20.20 39.43
CA LYS A 48 -11.92 -19.66 40.52
C LYS A 48 -12.15 -20.64 41.68
N GLN A 49 -12.15 -21.96 41.46
CA GLN A 49 -12.36 -22.98 42.47
C GLN A 49 -11.09 -23.75 42.87
N LYS A 50 -9.91 -23.31 42.39
CA LYS A 50 -8.62 -23.96 42.57
C LYS A 50 -7.71 -23.07 43.43
N LYS A 51 -6.80 -23.68 44.16
CA LYS A 51 -5.74 -22.93 44.87
C LYS A 51 -4.61 -22.68 43.86
N TYR A 52 -4.23 -21.45 43.67
CA TYR A 52 -3.14 -21.04 42.80
C TYR A 52 -2.38 -19.85 43.38
N GLN A 53 -1.14 -19.69 42.90
CA GLN A 53 -0.33 -18.50 43.16
C GLN A 53 -0.23 -17.70 41.86
N MET A 54 -0.36 -16.39 41.95
CA MET A 54 -0.29 -15.51 40.79
C MET A 54 0.73 -14.41 41.02
N PHE A 55 1.66 -14.30 40.11
CA PHE A 55 2.74 -13.32 40.11
C PHE A 55 2.63 -12.41 38.87
N ASP A 56 3.08 -11.18 39.04
CA ASP A 56 3.27 -10.24 37.94
C ASP A 56 4.76 -10.24 37.57
N ALA A 57 5.07 -10.55 36.31
CA ALA A 57 6.45 -10.74 35.86
C ALA A 57 7.35 -9.52 36.05
N GLY A 58 6.78 -8.30 35.92
CA GLY A 58 7.54 -7.07 36.13
C GLY A 58 7.73 -6.68 37.60
N ARG A 59 7.22 -7.47 38.57
CA ARG A 59 7.27 -7.15 40.01
C ARG A 59 7.81 -8.28 40.87
N VAL A 60 7.79 -9.50 40.36
CA VAL A 60 8.27 -10.70 41.09
C VAL A 60 9.79 -10.72 41.10
N SER A 61 10.39 -11.19 42.20
CA SER A 61 11.83 -11.47 42.27
C SER A 61 12.12 -12.94 41.93
N ALA A 62 13.35 -13.23 41.51
CA ALA A 62 13.80 -14.61 41.28
C ALA A 62 13.69 -15.45 42.56
N GLU A 63 14.07 -14.89 43.70
CA GLU A 63 13.99 -15.53 45.02
C GLU A 63 12.55 -15.93 45.39
N GLU A 64 11.54 -15.12 45.05
CA GLU A 64 10.12 -15.46 45.27
C GLU A 64 9.66 -16.64 44.41
N LEU A 65 10.15 -16.77 43.18
CA LEU A 65 9.84 -17.89 42.29
C LEU A 65 10.58 -19.17 42.72
N GLU A 66 11.85 -19.08 43.08
CA GLU A 66 12.65 -20.19 43.60
C GLU A 66 12.16 -20.66 44.96
N GLY A 67 11.63 -19.76 45.79
CA GLY A 67 11.04 -20.05 47.10
C GLY A 67 9.74 -20.86 47.04
N ILE A 68 9.21 -21.18 45.86
CA ILE A 68 8.04 -22.07 45.70
C ILE A 68 8.46 -23.49 46.08
N ALA A 69 8.20 -23.86 47.33
CA ALA A 69 8.62 -25.17 47.88
C ALA A 69 8.15 -26.33 47.02
N GLU A 70 8.93 -27.40 46.93
CA GLU A 70 8.49 -28.66 46.33
C GLU A 70 7.36 -29.31 47.11
N SER A 71 6.47 -30.01 46.44
CA SER A 71 5.29 -30.60 47.06
C SER A 71 4.87 -31.89 46.38
N GLU A 72 4.47 -32.91 47.15
CA GLU A 72 3.82 -34.09 46.59
C GLU A 72 2.49 -33.80 45.87
N LYS A 73 1.87 -32.65 46.20
CA LYS A 73 0.63 -32.20 45.53
C LYS A 73 0.95 -31.15 44.51
N ARG A 74 0.45 -31.32 43.30
CA ARG A 74 0.57 -30.38 42.19
C ARG A 74 0.13 -28.99 42.60
N LYS A 75 0.98 -28.00 42.31
CA LYS A 75 0.75 -26.58 42.49
C LYS A 75 0.39 -25.92 41.16
N ILE A 76 -0.45 -24.92 41.22
CA ILE A 76 -0.78 -24.08 40.07
C ILE A 76 -0.12 -22.72 40.27
N VAL A 77 0.74 -22.37 39.35
CA VAL A 77 1.45 -21.09 39.35
C VAL A 77 1.09 -20.32 38.07
N VAL A 78 0.78 -19.06 38.23
CA VAL A 78 0.47 -18.14 37.12
C VAL A 78 1.48 -17.02 37.12
N ILE A 79 2.09 -16.74 35.99
CA ILE A 79 2.95 -15.59 35.80
C ILE A 79 2.37 -14.74 34.65
N ASP A 80 1.82 -13.60 35.01
CA ASP A 80 1.19 -12.66 34.08
C ASP A 80 2.18 -11.56 33.66
N ASN A 81 1.92 -10.88 32.55
CA ASN A 81 2.70 -9.77 32.00
C ASN A 81 4.15 -10.12 31.61
N LEU A 82 4.39 -11.32 31.06
CA LEU A 82 5.75 -11.72 30.62
C LEU A 82 6.43 -10.72 29.66
N HIS A 83 5.65 -9.89 28.99
CA HIS A 83 6.20 -8.84 28.11
C HIS A 83 7.01 -7.78 28.87
N ASP A 84 6.85 -7.65 30.17
CA ASP A 84 7.64 -6.75 31.01
C ASP A 84 9.08 -7.24 31.24
N LEU A 85 9.33 -8.53 31.02
CA LEU A 85 10.68 -9.13 31.04
C LEU A 85 11.41 -9.00 29.67
N ALA A 86 10.87 -8.20 28.75
CA ALA A 86 11.41 -8.11 27.40
C ALA A 86 12.90 -7.81 27.39
N MET A 87 13.70 -8.63 26.73
CA MET A 87 15.08 -8.48 26.26
C MET A 87 16.10 -7.70 27.15
N GLU A 88 15.80 -7.35 28.39
CA GLU A 88 16.73 -6.66 29.28
C GLU A 88 17.53 -7.70 30.06
N GLU A 89 18.85 -7.54 30.06
CA GLU A 89 19.78 -8.40 30.81
C GLU A 89 19.48 -8.38 32.33
N GLU A 90 18.83 -7.31 32.81
CA GLU A 90 18.45 -7.11 34.20
C GLU A 90 17.48 -8.20 34.74
N TYR A 91 16.78 -8.92 33.86
CA TYR A 91 15.78 -9.94 34.24
C TYR A 91 16.23 -11.38 33.97
N GLU A 92 17.51 -11.65 33.71
CA GLU A 92 18.00 -13.01 33.42
C GLU A 92 17.71 -13.98 34.56
N ASP A 93 17.93 -13.57 35.82
CA ASP A 93 17.66 -14.40 36.98
C ASP A 93 16.18 -14.82 37.08
N ILE A 94 15.25 -13.88 36.77
CA ILE A 94 13.81 -14.17 36.74
C ILE A 94 13.48 -15.14 35.58
N LYS A 95 14.09 -14.95 34.42
CA LYS A 95 13.89 -15.84 33.27
C LYS A 95 14.38 -17.27 33.57
N GLU A 96 15.54 -17.41 34.23
CA GLU A 96 16.07 -18.70 34.67
C GLU A 96 15.17 -19.37 35.72
N ALA A 97 14.65 -18.61 36.69
CA ALA A 97 13.69 -19.13 37.67
C ALA A 97 12.38 -19.60 37.00
N ILE A 98 11.87 -18.89 35.98
CA ILE A 98 10.70 -19.32 35.22
C ILE A 98 11.00 -20.61 34.44
N ILE A 99 12.16 -20.73 33.81
CA ILE A 99 12.57 -21.95 33.11
C ILE A 99 12.65 -23.12 34.07
N SER A 100 13.21 -22.92 35.26
CA SER A 100 13.26 -23.96 36.32
C SER A 100 11.86 -24.42 36.74
N LEU A 101 10.90 -23.50 36.85
CA LEU A 101 9.51 -23.85 37.17
C LEU A 101 8.82 -24.65 36.06
N ILE A 102 9.19 -24.44 34.78
CA ILE A 102 8.63 -25.20 33.64
C ILE A 102 9.10 -26.67 33.69
N GLU A 103 10.33 -26.92 34.16
CA GLU A 103 10.92 -28.27 34.23
C GLU A 103 10.41 -29.10 35.44
N ARG A 104 9.64 -28.49 36.34
CA ARG A 104 9.12 -29.12 37.55
C ARG A 104 7.83 -29.90 37.30
N GLU A 105 7.80 -31.17 37.64
CA GLU A 105 6.60 -32.05 37.53
C GLU A 105 5.49 -31.71 38.54
N ASP A 106 5.84 -31.13 39.69
CA ASP A 106 4.89 -30.74 40.74
C ASP A 106 4.23 -29.37 40.51
N VAL A 107 4.57 -28.70 39.42
CA VAL A 107 4.04 -27.38 39.06
C VAL A 107 3.33 -27.42 37.72
N TRP A 108 2.08 -26.98 37.68
CA TRP A 108 1.45 -26.61 36.44
C TRP A 108 1.54 -25.09 36.26
N LEU A 109 2.24 -24.67 35.21
CA LEU A 109 2.55 -23.26 34.97
C LEU A 109 1.65 -22.67 33.89
N ILE A 110 1.06 -21.51 34.17
CA ILE A 110 0.34 -20.70 33.19
C ILE A 110 1.10 -19.39 33.02
N LEU A 111 1.54 -19.12 31.81
CA LEU A 111 2.24 -17.90 31.43
C LEU A 111 1.32 -17.02 30.58
N SER A 112 1.35 -15.72 30.78
CA SER A 112 0.61 -14.81 29.91
C SER A 112 1.42 -13.58 29.52
N GLY A 113 1.21 -13.10 28.27
CA GLY A 113 1.93 -11.98 27.70
C GLY A 113 1.15 -11.26 26.61
N ARG A 114 1.75 -10.19 26.05
CA ARG A 114 1.15 -9.44 24.92
C ARG A 114 1.62 -9.94 23.56
N CYS A 115 2.76 -10.62 23.51
CA CYS A 115 3.39 -11.13 22.29
C CYS A 115 3.42 -12.66 22.26
N ALA A 116 3.73 -13.22 21.09
CA ALA A 116 3.99 -14.66 20.94
C ALA A 116 5.15 -15.10 21.85
N VAL A 117 5.36 -16.43 21.97
CA VAL A 117 6.40 -17.00 22.85
C VAL A 117 7.75 -16.34 22.60
N PRO A 118 8.36 -15.71 23.61
CA PRO A 118 9.58 -14.93 23.44
C PRO A 118 10.79 -15.84 23.15
N PRO A 119 11.87 -15.32 22.54
CA PRO A 119 13.04 -16.12 22.12
C PRO A 119 13.72 -16.88 23.25
N TRP A 120 13.78 -16.30 24.44
CA TRP A 120 14.40 -16.95 25.60
C TRP A 120 13.62 -18.19 26.07
N LEU A 121 12.32 -18.28 25.78
CA LEU A 121 11.50 -19.48 25.98
C LEU A 121 11.51 -20.44 24.77
N ALA A 122 12.03 -20.03 23.63
CA ALA A 122 12.01 -20.85 22.42
C ALA A 122 12.79 -22.16 22.58
N ALA A 123 13.94 -22.13 23.25
CA ALA A 123 14.76 -23.31 23.52
C ALA A 123 14.03 -24.34 24.39
N VAL A 124 13.30 -23.87 25.40
CA VAL A 124 12.47 -24.71 26.29
C VAL A 124 11.25 -25.23 25.52
N ARG A 125 10.62 -24.40 24.67
CA ARG A 125 9.50 -24.81 23.83
C ARG A 125 9.82 -26.01 22.94
N TYR A 126 11.04 -26.15 22.45
CA TYR A 126 11.44 -27.29 21.61
C TYR A 126 11.74 -28.56 22.41
N ARG A 127 12.01 -28.44 23.71
CA ARG A 127 12.19 -29.56 24.62
C ARG A 127 10.87 -29.99 25.25
N GLU A 128 10.07 -29.01 25.64
CA GLU A 128 8.77 -29.17 26.28
C GLU A 128 7.64 -28.72 25.33
N VAL A 129 6.53 -29.42 25.29
CA VAL A 129 5.37 -29.03 24.48
C VAL A 129 4.58 -27.96 25.23
N PHE A 130 4.49 -26.73 24.69
CA PHE A 130 3.62 -25.69 25.22
C PHE A 130 2.22 -25.76 24.59
N TYR A 131 1.18 -25.62 25.40
CA TYR A 131 -0.13 -25.27 24.90
C TYR A 131 -0.22 -23.76 24.68
N VAL A 132 -0.02 -23.34 23.44
CA VAL A 132 -0.11 -21.93 23.09
C VAL A 132 -1.55 -21.56 22.76
N ILE A 133 -2.12 -20.61 23.50
CA ILE A 133 -3.44 -20.02 23.28
C ILE A 133 -3.21 -18.65 22.63
N GLU A 134 -3.61 -18.56 21.37
CA GLU A 134 -3.37 -17.39 20.54
C GLU A 134 -4.45 -16.32 20.69
N GLU A 135 -4.09 -15.08 20.32
CA GLU A 135 -5.00 -13.93 20.28
C GLU A 135 -6.31 -14.24 19.55
N SER A 136 -6.23 -14.92 18.40
CA SER A 136 -7.39 -15.30 17.58
C SER A 136 -8.43 -16.19 18.30
N GLU A 137 -8.02 -16.89 19.38
CA GLU A 137 -8.89 -17.75 20.18
C GLU A 137 -9.62 -16.99 21.30
N LEU A 138 -9.19 -15.75 21.57
CA LEU A 138 -9.74 -14.87 22.61
C LEU A 138 -10.62 -13.76 22.03
N LEU A 139 -10.45 -13.41 20.75
CA LEU A 139 -11.30 -12.44 20.06
C LEU A 139 -12.73 -12.97 19.96
N PHE A 140 -13.69 -12.08 20.09
CA PHE A 140 -15.09 -12.41 19.84
C PHE A 140 -15.32 -12.66 18.34
N ASP A 141 -15.81 -13.85 18.01
CA ASP A 141 -16.39 -14.12 16.69
C ASP A 141 -17.81 -13.53 16.59
N GLU A 142 -18.41 -13.60 15.40
CA GLU A 142 -19.74 -13.05 15.15
C GLU A 142 -20.82 -13.64 16.08
N ALA A 143 -20.75 -14.95 16.37
CA ALA A 143 -21.68 -15.62 17.27
C ALA A 143 -21.52 -15.11 18.71
N GLN A 144 -20.30 -14.87 19.15
CA GLN A 144 -19.99 -14.35 20.47
C GLN A 144 -20.40 -12.87 20.62
N VAL A 145 -20.22 -12.06 19.55
CA VAL A 145 -20.73 -10.69 19.48
C VAL A 145 -22.24 -10.68 19.61
N ASN A 146 -22.95 -11.55 18.89
CA ASN A 146 -24.39 -11.70 19.00
C ASN A 146 -24.82 -12.06 20.41
N GLN A 147 -24.18 -13.04 21.02
CA GLN A 147 -24.42 -13.44 22.39
C GLN A 147 -24.19 -12.31 23.38
N TYR A 148 -23.14 -11.49 23.17
CA TYR A 148 -22.83 -10.33 24.01
C TYR A 148 -23.93 -9.27 23.91
N ILE A 149 -24.37 -8.94 22.69
CA ILE A 149 -25.45 -7.98 22.43
C ILE A 149 -26.76 -8.43 23.09
N GLU A 150 -27.11 -9.71 22.99
CA GLU A 150 -28.29 -10.27 23.64
C GLU A 150 -28.20 -10.16 25.17
N TYR A 151 -27.07 -10.53 25.76
CA TYR A 151 -26.87 -10.45 27.22
C TYR A 151 -26.90 -9.02 27.74
N THR A 152 -26.31 -8.09 27.00
CA THR A 152 -26.21 -6.67 27.39
C THR A 152 -27.44 -5.87 27.04
N LYS A 153 -28.34 -6.43 26.21
CA LYS A 153 -29.54 -5.78 25.68
C LYS A 153 -29.24 -4.46 24.94
N ILE A 154 -28.09 -4.40 24.26
CA ILE A 154 -27.77 -3.28 23.38
C ILE A 154 -28.67 -3.36 22.14
N LEU A 155 -29.39 -2.29 21.84
CA LEU A 155 -30.22 -2.19 20.64
C LEU A 155 -29.48 -1.41 19.58
N LEU A 156 -29.01 -2.11 18.54
CA LEU A 156 -28.32 -1.55 17.38
C LEU A 156 -29.00 -2.00 16.10
N THR A 157 -29.13 -1.09 15.13
CA THR A 157 -29.52 -1.48 13.76
C THR A 157 -28.44 -2.37 13.14
N PRO A 158 -28.73 -3.10 12.06
CA PRO A 158 -27.70 -3.90 11.37
C PRO A 158 -26.48 -3.08 10.98
N GLU A 159 -26.65 -1.86 10.47
CA GLU A 159 -25.59 -0.93 10.07
C GLU A 159 -24.76 -0.45 11.28
N GLN A 160 -25.44 -0.06 12.36
CA GLN A 160 -24.80 0.35 13.62
C GLN A 160 -24.01 -0.79 14.23
N ARG A 161 -24.50 -2.01 14.11
CA ARG A 161 -23.83 -3.20 14.61
C ARG A 161 -22.57 -3.51 13.81
N GLU A 162 -22.64 -3.45 12.48
CA GLU A 162 -21.47 -3.62 11.60
C GLU A 162 -20.40 -2.57 11.91
N ALA A 163 -20.80 -1.30 12.05
CA ALA A 163 -19.90 -0.22 12.44
C ALA A 163 -19.27 -0.46 13.82
N SER A 164 -20.05 -0.94 14.82
CA SER A 164 -19.54 -1.27 16.16
C SER A 164 -18.57 -2.45 16.11
N SER A 165 -18.87 -3.48 15.33
CA SER A 165 -17.97 -4.64 15.14
C SER A 165 -16.66 -4.23 14.48
N HIS A 166 -16.72 -3.35 13.49
CA HIS A 166 -15.56 -2.79 12.81
C HIS A 166 -14.67 -1.94 13.74
N TYR A 167 -15.27 -1.23 14.67
CA TYR A 167 -14.60 -0.44 15.68
C TYR A 167 -13.99 -1.29 16.80
N CYS A 168 -14.73 -2.28 17.33
CA CYS A 168 -14.28 -3.14 18.42
C CYS A 168 -13.28 -4.23 17.99
N LEU A 169 -13.22 -4.59 16.70
CA LEU A 169 -12.34 -5.62 16.12
C LEU A 169 -12.38 -6.97 16.86
N GLY A 170 -13.50 -7.32 17.46
CA GLY A 170 -13.64 -8.51 18.28
C GLY A 170 -12.97 -8.44 19.67
N VAL A 171 -12.35 -7.32 20.04
CA VAL A 171 -11.71 -7.18 21.35
C VAL A 171 -12.78 -7.02 22.44
N PRO A 172 -12.84 -7.90 23.46
CA PRO A 172 -13.86 -7.85 24.52
C PRO A 172 -13.96 -6.51 25.24
N LEU A 173 -12.83 -5.84 25.49
CA LEU A 173 -12.79 -4.53 26.11
C LEU A 173 -13.54 -3.47 25.29
N GLY A 174 -13.41 -3.48 23.97
CA GLY A 174 -14.12 -2.55 23.09
C GLY A 174 -15.64 -2.69 23.23
N TRP A 175 -16.15 -3.92 23.29
CA TRP A 175 -17.57 -4.20 23.51
C TRP A 175 -18.03 -3.81 24.92
N TYR A 176 -17.18 -3.99 25.93
CA TYR A 176 -17.48 -3.55 27.30
C TYR A 176 -17.61 -2.03 27.39
N ILE A 177 -16.66 -1.29 26.79
CA ILE A 177 -16.69 0.18 26.73
C ILE A 177 -17.96 0.64 25.97
N THR A 178 -18.27 0.04 24.83
CA THR A 178 -19.47 0.35 24.05
C THR A 178 -20.73 0.17 24.87
N TRP A 179 -20.85 -0.92 25.61
CA TRP A 179 -21.99 -1.17 26.48
C TRP A 179 -22.11 -0.17 27.61
N ASP A 180 -21.00 0.17 28.24
CA ASP A 180 -21.02 1.13 29.35
C ASP A 180 -21.45 2.53 28.91
N ILE A 181 -20.91 3.01 27.79
CA ILE A 181 -21.30 4.29 27.20
C ILE A 181 -22.75 4.25 26.70
N TYR A 182 -23.16 3.16 26.08
CA TYR A 182 -24.54 2.97 25.63
C TYR A 182 -25.54 3.16 26.79
N LYS A 183 -25.26 2.56 27.97
CA LYS A 183 -26.08 2.78 29.18
C LYS A 183 -26.09 4.23 29.63
N GLN A 184 -24.95 4.88 29.64
CA GLN A 184 -24.82 6.28 30.07
C GLN A 184 -25.63 7.20 29.15
N ILE A 185 -25.58 7.02 27.84
CA ILE A 185 -26.34 7.80 26.88
C ILE A 185 -27.85 7.55 27.06
N ARG A 186 -28.27 6.29 27.15
CA ARG A 186 -29.69 5.95 27.37
C ARG A 186 -30.26 6.60 28.63
N LEU A 187 -29.50 6.57 29.74
CA LEU A 187 -29.91 7.20 30.99
C LEU A 187 -30.04 8.72 30.87
N ARG A 188 -29.08 9.36 30.21
CA ARG A 188 -29.07 10.80 29.98
C ARG A 188 -30.24 11.28 29.13
N GLU A 189 -30.50 10.56 28.04
CA GLU A 189 -31.55 10.91 27.08
C GLU A 189 -32.95 10.41 27.51
N GLY A 190 -33.04 9.61 28.56
CA GLY A 190 -34.33 9.08 29.03
C GLY A 190 -35.00 8.12 28.04
N LEU A 191 -34.25 7.41 27.21
CA LEU A 191 -34.76 6.51 26.18
C LEU A 191 -35.48 5.31 26.80
N LYS A 192 -36.67 5.00 26.28
CA LYS A 192 -37.50 3.88 26.74
C LYS A 192 -36.94 2.52 26.26
N GLU A 193 -37.32 1.46 26.94
CA GLU A 193 -36.96 0.09 26.54
C GLU A 193 -37.52 -0.19 25.14
N GLY A 194 -36.66 -0.63 24.21
CA GLY A 194 -37.04 -0.88 22.80
C GLY A 194 -36.71 0.25 21.81
N GLU A 195 -36.29 1.42 22.27
CA GLU A 195 -35.89 2.52 21.38
C GLU A 195 -34.43 2.38 20.92
N TYR A 196 -34.22 2.53 19.58
CA TYR A 196 -32.89 2.55 18.96
C TYR A 196 -32.27 3.95 19.07
N PHE A 197 -30.94 4.01 18.99
CA PHE A 197 -30.24 5.28 18.88
C PHE A 197 -30.47 5.93 17.52
N SER A 198 -30.65 7.26 17.52
CA SER A 198 -30.53 8.05 16.29
C SER A 198 -29.07 8.02 15.78
N ASP A 199 -28.84 8.47 14.55
CA ASP A 199 -27.48 8.52 13.97
C ASP A 199 -26.56 9.46 14.75
N GLU A 200 -27.10 10.56 15.33
CA GLU A 200 -26.33 11.48 16.17
C GLU A 200 -25.90 10.81 17.49
N LEU A 201 -26.81 10.11 18.15
CA LEU A 201 -26.50 9.41 19.40
C LEU A 201 -25.54 8.23 19.17
N PHE A 202 -25.67 7.57 18.03
CA PHE A 202 -24.77 6.52 17.64
C PHE A 202 -23.36 7.06 17.31
N SER A 203 -23.26 8.21 16.62
CA SER A 203 -21.99 8.89 16.38
C SER A 203 -21.32 9.26 17.72
N GLU A 204 -22.08 9.81 18.67
CA GLU A 204 -21.56 10.09 20.03
C GLU A 204 -21.07 8.81 20.73
N LEU A 205 -21.78 7.70 20.62
CA LEU A 205 -21.37 6.40 21.17
C LEU A 205 -19.99 5.98 20.64
N ILE A 206 -19.80 6.05 19.34
CA ILE A 206 -18.52 5.69 18.69
C ILE A 206 -17.40 6.65 19.10
N ASP A 207 -17.62 7.95 19.07
CA ASP A 207 -16.61 8.95 19.42
C ASP A 207 -16.16 8.84 20.87
N ARG A 208 -17.09 8.68 21.81
CA ARG A 208 -16.78 8.45 23.22
C ARG A 208 -16.10 7.10 23.45
N GLY A 209 -16.56 6.05 22.75
CA GLY A 209 -15.97 4.73 22.83
C GLY A 209 -14.51 4.72 22.37
N LEU A 210 -14.23 5.34 21.23
CA LEU A 210 -12.87 5.54 20.74
C LEU A 210 -12.02 6.33 21.75
N SER A 211 -12.55 7.43 22.30
CA SER A 211 -11.81 8.21 23.29
C SER A 211 -11.44 7.40 24.52
N GLN A 212 -12.38 6.66 25.10
CA GLN A 212 -12.11 5.85 26.30
C GLN A 212 -11.15 4.68 26.01
N MET A 213 -11.23 4.08 24.81
CA MET A 213 -10.28 3.04 24.43
C MET A 213 -8.86 3.59 24.27
N TRP A 214 -8.72 4.81 23.70
CA TRP A 214 -7.42 5.48 23.63
C TRP A 214 -6.86 5.83 24.99
N ASP A 215 -7.69 6.34 25.89
CA ASP A 215 -7.28 6.67 27.26
C ASP A 215 -6.83 5.41 28.02
N TYR A 216 -7.52 4.27 27.82
CA TYR A 216 -7.08 2.99 28.39
C TYR A 216 -5.72 2.54 27.83
N LEU A 217 -5.54 2.61 26.51
CA LEU A 217 -4.28 2.21 25.86
C LEU A 217 -3.13 3.15 26.27
N ASP A 218 -3.39 4.46 26.38
CA ASP A 218 -2.41 5.43 26.80
C ASP A 218 -1.91 5.11 28.22
N TRP A 219 -2.79 4.91 29.18
CA TRP A 219 -2.46 4.66 30.58
C TRP A 219 -1.85 3.27 30.85
N HIS A 220 -2.40 2.23 30.25
CA HIS A 220 -2.05 0.86 30.59
C HIS A 220 -0.99 0.24 29.67
N VAL A 221 -0.70 0.88 28.56
CA VAL A 221 0.22 0.33 27.55
C VAL A 221 1.34 1.31 27.25
N TYR A 222 1.03 2.47 26.66
CA TYR A 222 2.05 3.34 26.06
C TYR A 222 2.85 4.13 27.07
N ASP A 223 2.24 4.60 28.16
CA ASP A 223 2.93 5.41 29.15
C ASP A 223 3.95 4.62 29.98
N ASN A 224 3.88 3.28 29.93
CA ASN A 224 4.82 2.37 30.57
C ASN A 224 6.04 2.01 29.70
N TRP A 225 6.09 2.46 28.45
CA TRP A 225 7.21 2.17 27.58
C TRP A 225 8.37 3.15 27.75
N ASP A 226 9.60 2.70 27.38
CA ASP A 226 10.75 3.59 27.26
C ASP A 226 10.40 4.78 26.35
N ILE A 227 10.74 5.98 26.80
CA ILE A 227 10.41 7.22 26.09
C ILE A 227 10.95 7.22 24.66
N ARG A 228 12.09 6.59 24.42
CA ARG A 228 12.70 6.46 23.09
C ARG A 228 11.86 5.62 22.14
N ILE A 229 11.23 4.56 22.67
CA ILE A 229 10.30 3.73 21.92
C ILE A 229 9.01 4.50 21.62
N GLN A 230 8.46 5.21 22.63
CA GLN A 230 7.27 6.03 22.44
C GLN A 230 7.49 7.09 21.35
N GLU A 231 8.60 7.80 21.39
CA GLU A 231 8.95 8.82 20.39
C GLU A 231 9.12 8.22 18.99
N PHE A 232 9.89 7.15 18.88
CA PHE A 232 10.09 6.44 17.61
C PHE A 232 8.76 6.04 16.97
N LEU A 233 7.88 5.40 17.73
CA LEU A 233 6.58 4.95 17.21
C LEU A 233 5.67 6.10 16.79
N MET A 234 5.70 7.22 17.53
CA MET A 234 4.98 8.44 17.12
C MET A 234 5.54 9.00 15.81
N GLU A 235 6.86 9.13 15.70
CA GLU A 235 7.54 9.70 14.53
C GLU A 235 7.28 8.89 13.25
N VAL A 236 7.44 7.55 13.31
CA VAL A 236 7.22 6.69 12.12
C VAL A 236 5.74 6.52 11.78
N SER A 237 4.80 6.86 12.66
CA SER A 237 3.37 6.76 12.40
C SER A 237 2.84 7.69 11.31
N ILE A 238 3.65 8.65 10.84
CA ILE A 238 3.29 9.55 9.74
C ILE A 238 3.06 8.83 8.42
N VAL A 239 3.67 7.65 8.24
CA VAL A 239 3.48 6.74 7.10
C VAL A 239 2.63 5.54 7.50
N ASP A 240 2.05 4.84 6.52
CA ASP A 240 1.21 3.68 6.77
C ASP A 240 2.05 2.41 6.97
N CYS A 241 3.10 2.27 6.19
CA CYS A 241 4.09 1.21 6.29
C CYS A 241 5.50 1.79 6.08
N PHE A 242 6.50 1.12 6.62
CA PHE A 242 7.89 1.56 6.53
C PHE A 242 8.87 0.40 6.60
N THR A 243 10.04 0.57 6.00
CA THR A 243 11.23 -0.25 6.19
C THR A 243 12.10 0.35 7.30
N ALA A 244 13.05 -0.41 7.82
CA ALA A 244 14.00 0.13 8.81
C ALA A 244 14.71 1.39 8.27
N HIS A 245 15.14 1.35 7.01
CA HIS A 245 15.82 2.47 6.36
C HIS A 245 14.93 3.72 6.21
N LEU A 246 13.64 3.55 5.84
CA LEU A 246 12.70 4.69 5.85
C LEU A 246 12.53 5.27 7.26
N ALA A 247 12.45 4.41 8.28
CA ALA A 247 12.32 4.85 9.67
C ALA A 247 13.57 5.60 10.15
N GLU A 248 14.78 5.17 9.75
CA GLU A 248 16.04 5.90 10.00
C GLU A 248 16.00 7.31 9.40
N MET A 249 15.58 7.41 8.14
CA MET A 249 15.46 8.71 7.46
C MET A 249 14.42 9.63 8.11
N ILE A 250 13.25 9.09 8.51
CA ILE A 250 12.21 9.88 9.17
C ILE A 250 12.70 10.41 10.51
N THR A 251 13.30 9.54 11.34
CA THR A 251 13.59 9.83 12.76
C THR A 251 15.00 10.36 12.99
N GLY A 252 15.90 10.22 12.02
CA GLY A 252 17.33 10.53 12.16
C GLY A 252 18.10 9.60 13.12
N ARG A 253 17.57 8.42 13.43
CA ARG A 253 18.14 7.46 14.39
C ARG A 253 18.89 6.36 13.65
N ASN A 254 20.06 5.94 14.18
CA ASN A 254 20.90 4.89 13.59
C ASN A 254 20.65 3.50 14.22
N ASN A 255 19.82 3.41 15.27
CA ASN A 255 19.58 2.18 16.02
C ASN A 255 18.16 1.61 15.84
N VAL A 256 17.57 1.85 14.67
CA VAL A 256 16.17 1.51 14.38
C VAL A 256 15.90 0.01 14.50
N GLU A 257 16.81 -0.85 14.02
CA GLU A 257 16.62 -2.30 14.11
C GLU A 257 16.55 -2.78 15.57
N SER A 258 17.38 -2.22 16.45
CA SER A 258 17.33 -2.54 17.88
C SER A 258 16.00 -2.10 18.51
N ILE A 259 15.50 -0.91 18.14
CA ILE A 259 14.19 -0.42 18.62
C ILE A 259 13.06 -1.33 18.11
N LEU A 260 13.08 -1.70 16.83
CA LEU A 260 12.06 -2.58 16.23
C LEU A 260 12.06 -3.96 16.87
N SER A 261 13.23 -4.52 17.17
CA SER A 261 13.36 -5.78 17.89
C SER A 261 12.73 -5.70 19.28
N ARG A 262 12.92 -4.59 20.00
CA ARG A 262 12.26 -4.37 21.31
C ARG A 262 10.75 -4.20 21.17
N VAL A 263 10.29 -3.42 20.20
CA VAL A 263 8.85 -3.19 19.96
C VAL A 263 8.10 -4.50 19.67
N LYS A 264 8.73 -5.43 18.94
CA LYS A 264 8.17 -6.75 18.65
C LYS A 264 7.80 -7.54 19.91
N TRP A 265 8.57 -7.39 20.98
CA TRP A 265 8.40 -8.12 22.24
C TRP A 265 7.54 -7.38 23.27
N ILE A 266 7.34 -6.08 23.13
CA ILE A 266 6.47 -5.30 24.01
C ILE A 266 4.99 -5.54 23.71
N GLY A 267 4.65 -5.87 22.47
CA GLY A 267 3.27 -6.14 22.09
C GLY A 267 3.06 -6.40 20.60
N ASN A 268 1.90 -6.91 20.27
CA ASN A 268 1.52 -7.26 18.90
C ASN A 268 0.91 -6.06 18.14
N PHE A 269 1.68 -4.97 18.00
CA PHE A 269 1.20 -3.69 17.45
C PHE A 269 1.53 -3.47 15.98
N MET A 270 2.47 -4.24 15.45
CA MET A 270 2.90 -4.17 14.06
C MET A 270 2.85 -5.53 13.41
N VAL A 271 2.61 -5.53 12.10
CA VAL A 271 2.69 -6.70 11.23
C VAL A 271 3.95 -6.57 10.41
N GLU A 272 4.74 -7.64 10.34
CA GLU A 272 5.91 -7.75 9.48
C GLU A 272 5.53 -8.46 8.20
N ARG A 273 5.95 -7.91 7.06
CA ARG A 273 5.82 -8.53 5.73
C ARG A 273 7.18 -8.47 5.04
N THR A 274 7.48 -9.46 4.22
CA THR A 274 8.65 -9.40 3.35
C THR A 274 8.20 -9.02 1.96
N GLU A 275 8.68 -7.89 1.46
CA GLU A 275 8.43 -7.38 0.11
C GLU A 275 9.78 -7.11 -0.58
N LYS A 276 10.02 -7.69 -1.75
CA LYS A 276 11.26 -7.49 -2.54
C LYS A 276 12.54 -7.65 -1.71
N ASP A 277 12.61 -8.70 -0.89
CA ASP A 277 13.73 -9.02 0.02
C ASP A 277 13.94 -8.02 1.20
N GLU A 278 13.06 -7.06 1.39
CA GLU A 278 13.08 -6.16 2.55
C GLU A 278 11.93 -6.44 3.51
N VAL A 279 12.17 -6.22 4.81
CA VAL A 279 11.12 -6.32 5.83
C VAL A 279 10.38 -5.00 5.92
N VAL A 280 9.09 -5.06 5.66
CA VAL A 280 8.17 -3.92 5.77
C VAL A 280 7.34 -4.06 7.03
N TYR A 281 7.30 -3.02 7.82
CA TYR A 281 6.53 -2.91 9.05
C TYR A 281 5.27 -2.09 8.80
N GLU A 282 4.13 -2.62 9.24
CA GLU A 282 2.84 -1.93 9.16
C GLU A 282 2.22 -1.90 10.55
N PHE A 283 1.80 -0.72 11.03
CA PHE A 283 1.04 -0.62 12.25
C PHE A 283 -0.33 -1.26 12.10
N ARG A 284 -0.78 -1.97 13.11
CA ARG A 284 -2.20 -2.25 13.25
C ARG A 284 -2.97 -0.93 13.33
N ARG A 285 -4.15 -0.89 12.73
CA ARG A 285 -4.94 0.34 12.51
C ARG A 285 -5.07 1.18 13.78
N GLU A 286 -5.42 0.55 14.90
CA GLU A 286 -5.66 1.20 16.19
C GLU A 286 -4.38 1.86 16.70
N MET A 287 -3.28 1.13 16.63
CA MET A 287 -1.96 1.64 17.03
C MET A 287 -1.58 2.87 16.21
N ARG A 288 -1.75 2.81 14.89
CA ARG A 288 -1.44 3.91 14.00
C ARG A 288 -2.24 5.17 14.35
N ILE A 289 -3.55 5.03 14.59
CA ILE A 289 -4.43 6.15 14.96
C ILE A 289 -3.98 6.74 16.30
N SER A 290 -3.70 5.89 17.30
CA SER A 290 -3.23 6.34 18.61
C SER A 290 -1.91 7.08 18.50
N MET A 291 -0.91 6.53 17.80
CA MET A 291 0.39 7.18 17.65
C MET A 291 0.29 8.52 16.94
N ARG A 292 -0.52 8.63 15.88
CA ARG A 292 -0.78 9.91 15.19
C ARG A 292 -1.49 10.94 16.07
N ARG A 293 -2.40 10.50 16.93
CA ARG A 293 -3.06 11.39 17.91
C ARG A 293 -2.04 11.90 18.94
N ARG A 294 -1.17 11.04 19.48
CA ARG A 294 -0.11 11.40 20.42
C ARG A 294 0.93 12.31 19.76
N LEU A 295 1.35 12.02 18.53
CA LEU A 295 2.25 12.86 17.75
C LEU A 295 1.73 14.31 17.67
N LYS A 296 0.45 14.49 17.31
CA LYS A 296 -0.18 15.82 17.21
C LYS A 296 -0.29 16.56 18.56
N ARG A 297 -0.30 15.83 19.68
CA ARG A 297 -0.34 16.43 21.03
C ARG A 297 1.05 16.80 21.53
N LYS A 298 2.05 15.97 21.25
CA LYS A 298 3.41 16.09 21.80
C LYS A 298 4.33 16.93 20.94
N TYR A 299 4.16 16.90 19.61
CA TYR A 299 5.03 17.56 18.63
C TYR A 299 4.39 18.85 18.11
N ASN A 300 5.21 19.88 17.94
CA ASN A 300 4.77 21.11 17.29
C ASN A 300 4.69 20.93 15.76
N LYS A 301 4.10 21.92 15.07
CA LYS A 301 3.89 21.87 13.62
C LYS A 301 5.21 21.77 12.83
N GLU A 302 6.28 22.41 13.29
CA GLU A 302 7.58 22.40 12.61
C GLU A 302 8.26 21.03 12.72
N GLN A 303 8.18 20.39 13.89
CA GLN A 303 8.68 19.03 14.06
C GLN A 303 7.95 18.02 13.19
N ILE A 304 6.61 18.10 13.15
CA ILE A 304 5.80 17.22 12.27
C ILE A 304 6.12 17.48 10.80
N ARG A 305 6.31 18.73 10.41
CA ARG A 305 6.73 19.11 9.07
C ARG A 305 8.05 18.46 8.69
N ALA A 306 9.06 18.54 9.57
CA ALA A 306 10.37 17.96 9.33
C ALA A 306 10.30 16.43 9.11
N LEU A 307 9.45 15.71 9.86
CA LEU A 307 9.25 14.26 9.65
C LEU A 307 8.71 13.98 8.23
N TYR A 308 7.70 14.74 7.78
CA TYR A 308 7.17 14.60 6.41
C TYR A 308 8.18 14.99 5.33
N GLU A 309 9.01 16.01 5.57
CA GLU A 309 10.09 16.40 4.65
C GLU A 309 11.12 15.27 4.49
N ASN A 310 11.53 14.65 5.59
CA ASN A 310 12.46 13.53 5.59
C ASN A 310 11.88 12.32 4.85
N ALA A 311 10.61 11.97 5.10
CA ALA A 311 9.93 10.91 4.37
C ALA A 311 9.82 11.24 2.86
N GLY A 312 9.51 12.48 2.52
CA GLY A 312 9.47 12.95 1.14
C GLY A 312 10.81 12.83 0.44
N LEU A 313 11.90 13.18 1.12
CA LEU A 313 13.25 13.04 0.60
C LEU A 313 13.62 11.56 0.36
N TYR A 314 13.28 10.68 1.29
CA TYR A 314 13.48 9.24 1.12
C TYR A 314 12.81 8.72 -0.16
N TYR A 315 11.51 9.01 -0.34
CA TYR A 315 10.77 8.57 -1.51
C TYR A 315 11.29 9.20 -2.81
N GLN A 316 11.75 10.45 -2.76
CA GLN A 316 12.38 11.10 -3.92
C GLN A 316 13.67 10.41 -4.33
N LEU A 317 14.55 10.07 -3.38
CA LEU A 317 15.81 9.35 -3.63
C LEU A 317 15.56 7.94 -4.19
N ASN A 318 14.51 7.28 -3.73
CA ASN A 318 14.11 5.94 -4.22
C ASN A 318 13.26 5.98 -5.49
N LYS A 319 13.14 7.15 -6.16
CA LYS A 319 12.40 7.33 -7.42
C LYS A 319 10.91 6.99 -7.32
N GLU A 320 10.31 7.26 -6.18
CA GLU A 320 8.87 7.12 -5.90
C GLU A 320 8.17 8.49 -5.86
N PRO A 321 8.01 9.18 -7.01
CA PRO A 321 7.58 10.59 -7.05
C PRO A 321 6.18 10.81 -6.47
N ILE A 322 5.28 9.85 -6.60
CA ILE A 322 3.90 9.97 -6.10
C ILE A 322 3.90 10.04 -4.56
N ARG A 323 4.63 9.11 -3.91
CA ARG A 323 4.76 9.12 -2.45
C ARG A 323 5.54 10.34 -1.94
N ALA A 324 6.60 10.74 -2.65
CA ALA A 324 7.35 11.94 -2.31
C ALA A 324 6.47 13.20 -2.33
N LEU A 325 5.67 13.39 -3.40
CA LEU A 325 4.73 14.51 -3.52
C LEU A 325 3.67 14.51 -2.42
N GLU A 326 3.18 13.33 -2.03
CA GLU A 326 2.22 13.21 -0.92
C GLU A 326 2.83 13.67 0.41
N MET A 327 4.07 13.25 0.70
CA MET A 327 4.77 13.68 1.92
C MET A 327 5.07 15.18 1.90
N TYR A 328 5.60 15.71 0.80
CA TYR A 328 5.83 17.15 0.65
C TYR A 328 4.54 17.99 0.72
N GLN A 329 3.40 17.45 0.25
CA GLN A 329 2.11 18.11 0.42
C GLN A 329 1.70 18.19 1.89
N LYS A 330 1.88 17.11 2.66
CA LYS A 330 1.62 17.08 4.10
C LYS A 330 2.58 18.01 4.88
N ALA A 331 3.81 18.15 4.41
CA ALA A 331 4.80 19.09 4.93
C ALA A 331 4.51 20.56 4.55
N GLY A 332 3.71 20.81 3.52
CA GLY A 332 3.48 22.15 2.98
C GLY A 332 4.60 22.69 2.09
N GLU A 333 5.47 21.83 1.57
CA GLU A 333 6.68 22.14 0.80
C GLU A 333 6.39 22.46 -0.67
N LYS A 334 5.80 23.63 -0.94
CA LYS A 334 5.39 24.06 -2.29
C LYS A 334 6.54 24.07 -3.31
N GLU A 335 7.74 24.53 -2.91
CA GLU A 335 8.89 24.60 -3.78
C GLU A 335 9.44 23.23 -4.17
N ARG A 336 9.48 22.29 -3.22
CA ARG A 336 9.88 20.90 -3.48
C ARG A 336 8.89 20.19 -4.39
N ILE A 337 7.58 20.41 -4.18
CA ILE A 337 6.53 19.90 -5.07
C ILE A 337 6.75 20.43 -6.50
N ALA A 338 6.93 21.73 -6.68
CA ALA A 338 7.16 22.32 -8.00
C ALA A 338 8.43 21.76 -8.66
N SER A 339 9.52 21.62 -7.90
CA SER A 339 10.78 21.06 -8.40
C SER A 339 10.62 19.61 -8.85
N LEU A 340 9.90 18.81 -8.09
CA LEU A 340 9.65 17.40 -8.43
C LEU A 340 8.75 17.27 -9.68
N LEU A 341 7.75 18.13 -9.82
CA LEU A 341 6.90 18.19 -11.01
C LEU A 341 7.69 18.62 -12.26
N ILE A 342 8.62 19.59 -12.13
CA ILE A 342 9.53 19.99 -13.21
C ILE A 342 10.43 18.82 -13.61
N GLU A 343 11.00 18.10 -12.65
CA GLU A 343 11.83 16.93 -12.89
C GLU A 343 11.04 15.82 -13.60
N ASN A 344 9.83 15.52 -13.11
CA ASN A 344 8.94 14.57 -13.74
C ASN A 344 8.61 14.96 -15.19
N ALA A 345 8.22 16.21 -15.45
CA ALA A 345 7.93 16.70 -16.79
C ALA A 345 9.16 16.68 -17.72
N ARG A 346 10.36 16.78 -17.15
CA ARG A 346 11.63 16.71 -17.89
C ARG A 346 12.01 15.31 -18.26
N THR A 347 11.91 14.36 -17.31
CA THR A 347 12.37 12.98 -17.46
C THR A 347 11.37 12.11 -18.20
N ALA A 348 10.08 12.37 -18.05
CA ALA A 348 8.99 11.60 -18.62
C ALA A 348 7.93 12.50 -19.30
N PRO A 349 8.28 13.24 -20.35
CA PRO A 349 7.37 14.20 -20.96
C PRO A 349 6.13 13.55 -21.63
N ASN A 350 6.22 12.32 -22.10
CA ASN A 350 5.10 11.58 -22.72
C ASN A 350 4.22 10.86 -21.72
N ASN A 351 4.82 10.36 -20.66
CA ASN A 351 4.16 9.53 -19.65
C ASN A 351 4.45 10.09 -18.26
N GLY A 352 4.38 11.40 -18.11
CA GLY A 352 4.71 12.14 -16.90
C GLY A 352 3.71 11.93 -15.76
N TYR A 353 2.96 10.85 -15.79
CA TYR A 353 1.90 10.58 -14.81
C TYR A 353 0.94 11.77 -14.64
N TYR A 354 0.78 12.61 -15.66
CA TYR A 354 0.05 13.88 -15.58
C TYR A 354 -1.35 13.71 -15.01
N TYR A 355 -2.07 12.66 -15.46
CA TYR A 355 -3.39 12.37 -14.93
C TYR A 355 -3.36 11.95 -13.46
N GLN A 356 -2.42 11.13 -13.04
CA GLN A 356 -2.25 10.70 -11.64
C GLN A 356 -1.79 11.86 -10.76
N LEU A 357 -0.95 12.74 -11.30
CA LEU A 357 -0.40 13.90 -10.60
C LEU A 357 -1.25 15.17 -10.79
N LYS A 358 -2.40 15.09 -11.48
CA LYS A 358 -3.25 16.26 -11.80
C LYS A 358 -3.54 17.15 -10.59
N LYS A 359 -3.79 16.53 -9.42
CA LYS A 359 -4.09 17.29 -8.19
C LYS A 359 -2.95 18.18 -7.72
N TYR A 360 -1.70 17.89 -8.10
CA TYR A 360 -0.54 18.70 -7.77
C TYR A 360 -0.31 19.78 -8.82
N TYR A 361 -0.40 19.44 -10.11
CA TYR A 361 -0.28 20.40 -11.21
C TYR A 361 -1.34 21.50 -11.13
N LEU A 362 -2.62 21.12 -10.96
CA LEU A 362 -3.75 22.06 -10.87
C LEU A 362 -3.75 22.96 -9.61
N LYS A 363 -2.92 22.64 -8.61
CA LYS A 363 -2.74 23.49 -7.42
C LYS A 363 -1.59 24.48 -7.54
N LEU A 364 -0.78 24.38 -8.59
CA LEU A 364 0.25 25.39 -8.84
C LEU A 364 -0.40 26.71 -9.25
N SER A 365 0.16 27.82 -8.80
CA SER A 365 -0.27 29.14 -9.30
C SER A 365 0.23 29.35 -10.73
N ASP A 366 -0.54 30.08 -11.52
CA ASP A 366 -0.15 30.45 -12.89
C ASP A 366 1.20 31.12 -12.95
N GLU A 367 1.48 31.99 -11.97
CA GLU A 367 2.79 32.65 -11.84
C GLU A 367 3.91 31.62 -11.75
N LYS A 368 3.72 30.57 -10.95
CA LYS A 368 4.72 29.51 -10.79
C LYS A 368 4.87 28.66 -12.07
N ILE A 369 3.77 28.36 -12.75
CA ILE A 369 3.79 27.62 -14.03
C ILE A 369 4.57 28.41 -15.08
N ARG A 370 4.35 29.74 -15.20
CA ARG A 370 5.04 30.62 -16.15
C ARG A 370 6.55 30.74 -15.92
N THR A 371 7.06 30.34 -14.76
CA THR A 371 8.51 30.35 -14.51
C THR A 371 9.28 29.21 -15.19
N SER A 372 8.59 28.17 -15.67
CA SER A 372 9.25 26.96 -16.19
C SER A 372 8.64 26.48 -17.51
N PRO A 373 9.45 26.37 -18.58
CA PRO A 373 9.02 25.75 -19.82
C PRO A 373 8.46 24.32 -19.65
N GLU A 374 9.02 23.56 -18.70
CA GLU A 374 8.58 22.21 -18.39
C GLU A 374 7.17 22.20 -17.78
N LEU A 375 6.87 23.13 -16.87
CA LEU A 375 5.54 23.22 -16.25
C LEU A 375 4.49 23.67 -17.26
N MET A 376 4.80 24.67 -18.13
CA MET A 376 3.89 25.10 -19.18
C MET A 376 3.60 23.96 -20.17
N MET A 377 4.62 23.19 -20.55
CA MET A 377 4.45 21.99 -21.38
C MET A 377 3.59 20.95 -20.68
N ALA A 378 3.86 20.68 -19.42
CA ALA A 378 3.11 19.70 -18.63
C ALA A 378 1.65 20.09 -18.46
N MET A 379 1.36 21.38 -18.23
CA MET A 379 0.00 21.89 -18.15
C MET A 379 -0.74 21.78 -19.47
N SER A 380 -0.12 22.15 -20.59
CA SER A 380 -0.71 21.97 -21.92
C SER A 380 -1.05 20.48 -22.19
N MET A 381 -0.13 19.55 -21.88
CA MET A 381 -0.38 18.12 -22.01
C MET A 381 -1.49 17.64 -21.07
N LEU A 382 -1.50 18.07 -19.82
CA LEU A 382 -2.51 17.69 -18.84
C LEU A 382 -3.91 18.16 -19.26
N GLN A 383 -4.05 19.42 -19.68
CA GLN A 383 -5.33 19.96 -20.13
C GLN A 383 -5.85 19.24 -21.38
N SER A 384 -4.95 18.89 -22.30
CA SER A 384 -5.30 18.05 -23.45
C SER A 384 -5.82 16.66 -23.03
N LEU A 385 -5.19 16.04 -22.02
CA LEU A 385 -5.65 14.76 -21.45
C LEU A 385 -7.00 14.88 -20.73
N LEU A 386 -7.32 16.06 -20.20
CA LEU A 386 -8.60 16.39 -19.60
C LEU A 386 -9.67 16.81 -20.63
N LEU A 387 -9.32 16.77 -21.92
CA LEU A 387 -10.15 17.17 -23.06
C LEU A 387 -10.46 18.68 -23.09
N ASP A 388 -9.70 19.49 -22.37
CA ASP A 388 -9.76 20.94 -22.41
C ASP A 388 -8.74 21.48 -23.41
N THR A 389 -9.17 21.60 -24.66
CA THR A 389 -8.32 22.08 -25.76
C THR A 389 -8.02 23.56 -25.68
N GLU A 390 -8.91 24.36 -25.11
CA GLU A 390 -8.72 25.81 -24.97
C GLU A 390 -7.63 26.12 -23.95
N GLU A 391 -7.69 25.51 -22.77
CA GLU A 391 -6.66 25.64 -21.75
C GLU A 391 -5.32 25.00 -22.19
N SER A 392 -5.36 23.90 -22.93
CA SER A 392 -4.14 23.32 -23.52
C SER A 392 -3.45 24.30 -24.45
N GLU A 393 -4.19 24.98 -25.34
CA GLU A 393 -3.66 26.00 -26.24
C GLU A 393 -3.23 27.26 -25.51
N HIS A 394 -3.92 27.67 -24.44
CA HIS A 394 -3.49 28.77 -23.59
C HIS A 394 -2.05 28.56 -23.09
N TRP A 395 -1.76 27.40 -22.48
CA TRP A 395 -0.42 27.11 -21.98
C TRP A 395 0.61 26.92 -23.09
N TYR A 396 0.21 26.44 -24.26
CA TYR A 396 1.08 26.42 -25.44
C TYR A 396 1.49 27.85 -25.85
N GLN A 397 0.54 28.79 -25.93
CA GLN A 397 0.79 30.20 -26.27
C GLN A 397 1.67 30.88 -25.23
N GLU A 398 1.45 30.65 -23.96
CA GLU A 398 2.32 31.17 -22.88
C GLU A 398 3.76 30.66 -23.04
N LEU A 399 3.96 29.40 -23.38
CA LEU A 399 5.27 28.84 -23.67
C LEU A 399 5.91 29.48 -24.95
N GLU A 400 5.11 29.77 -25.95
CA GLU A 400 5.58 30.46 -27.15
C GLU A 400 6.04 31.89 -26.84
N GLN A 401 5.29 32.61 -26.02
CA GLN A 401 5.68 33.94 -25.55
C GLN A 401 6.95 33.90 -24.70
N TYR A 402 7.08 32.87 -23.84
CA TYR A 402 8.30 32.65 -23.08
C TYR A 402 9.50 32.44 -24.01
N ALA A 403 9.38 31.65 -25.06
CA ALA A 403 10.43 31.43 -26.04
C ALA A 403 10.80 32.72 -26.82
N LYS A 404 9.84 33.62 -27.05
CA LYS A 404 10.09 34.94 -27.69
C LYS A 404 10.82 35.91 -26.77
N LYS A 405 10.49 35.93 -25.49
CA LYS A 405 11.05 36.83 -24.46
C LYS A 405 12.47 36.47 -24.02
N HIS A 406 12.86 35.21 -24.13
CA HIS A 406 14.15 34.69 -23.65
C HIS A 406 15.14 34.46 -24.79
N SER A 407 16.43 34.33 -24.45
CA SER A 407 17.52 34.08 -25.40
C SER A 407 18.39 32.90 -24.96
N GLY A 408 19.33 32.47 -25.79
CA GLY A 408 20.33 31.47 -25.45
C GLY A 408 19.73 30.10 -25.09
N ARG A 409 20.11 29.58 -23.92
CA ARG A 409 19.73 28.24 -23.44
C ARG A 409 18.23 28.14 -23.14
N GLU A 410 17.66 29.17 -22.51
CA GLU A 410 16.23 29.14 -22.12
C GLU A 410 15.31 29.13 -23.36
N ARG A 411 15.65 29.95 -24.38
CA ARG A 411 14.92 29.93 -25.66
C ARG A 411 14.98 28.57 -26.32
N ARG A 412 16.14 27.90 -26.30
CA ARG A 412 16.28 26.54 -26.88
C ARG A 412 15.43 25.52 -26.13
N ARG A 413 15.45 25.56 -24.79
CA ARG A 413 14.59 24.71 -23.95
C ARG A 413 13.12 24.88 -24.28
N ALA A 414 12.63 26.13 -24.30
CA ALA A 414 11.24 26.42 -24.61
C ALA A 414 10.84 25.97 -26.02
N ARG A 415 11.71 26.20 -27.03
CA ARG A 415 11.45 25.70 -28.39
C ARG A 415 11.40 24.19 -28.50
N SER A 416 12.24 23.49 -27.76
CA SER A 416 12.19 22.04 -27.69
C SER A 416 10.85 21.54 -27.12
N LYS A 417 10.36 22.19 -26.06
CA LYS A 417 9.07 21.84 -25.44
C LYS A 417 7.88 22.16 -26.36
N LEU A 418 7.94 23.31 -27.09
CA LEU A 418 6.94 23.63 -28.10
C LEU A 418 6.88 22.58 -29.21
N LEU A 419 8.04 22.19 -29.75
CA LEU A 419 8.11 21.16 -30.76
C LEU A 419 7.56 19.82 -30.25
N TYR A 420 7.83 19.51 -28.99
CA TYR A 420 7.28 18.33 -28.33
C TYR A 420 5.75 18.36 -28.27
N LEU A 421 5.16 19.51 -27.91
CA LEU A 421 3.70 19.70 -27.89
C LEU A 421 3.11 19.64 -29.31
N GLU A 422 3.77 20.21 -30.32
CA GLU A 422 3.35 20.10 -31.71
C GLU A 422 3.26 18.65 -32.19
N ILE A 423 4.18 17.79 -31.73
CA ILE A 423 4.16 16.35 -32.02
C ILE A 423 3.11 15.61 -31.18
N GLY A 424 3.01 15.94 -29.90
CA GLY A 424 2.27 15.15 -28.90
C GLY A 424 0.80 15.49 -28.73
N LEU A 425 0.38 16.74 -28.99
CA LEU A 425 -1.00 17.16 -28.76
C LEU A 425 -1.95 16.61 -29.83
N PRO A 426 -2.96 15.78 -29.49
CA PRO A 426 -3.85 15.17 -30.45
C PRO A 426 -4.62 16.17 -31.32
N HIS A 427 -5.10 17.26 -30.74
CA HIS A 427 -5.93 18.26 -31.42
C HIS A 427 -5.14 19.12 -32.44
N ARG A 428 -3.81 19.06 -32.46
CA ARG A 428 -2.98 19.83 -33.41
C ARG A 428 -2.75 19.13 -34.76
N GLY A 429 -3.41 18.03 -35.02
CA GLY A 429 -3.35 17.36 -36.32
C GLY A 429 -1.94 16.91 -36.76
N SER A 430 -1.84 16.35 -37.96
CA SER A 430 -0.59 15.85 -38.54
C SER A 430 -0.16 16.58 -39.81
N GLU A 431 -0.89 17.61 -40.24
CA GLU A 431 -0.67 18.29 -41.53
C GLU A 431 0.76 18.85 -41.69
N ASN A 432 1.34 19.39 -40.61
CA ASN A 432 2.66 19.99 -40.58
C ASN A 432 3.77 19.04 -40.12
N MET A 433 3.52 17.72 -40.06
CA MET A 433 4.45 16.75 -39.48
C MET A 433 5.83 16.77 -40.18
N VAL A 434 5.88 16.98 -41.49
CA VAL A 434 7.14 17.06 -42.23
C VAL A 434 8.00 18.24 -41.79
N GLU A 435 7.38 19.43 -41.60
CA GLU A 435 8.07 20.61 -41.11
C GLU A 435 8.50 20.46 -39.67
N ILE A 436 7.67 19.82 -38.84
CA ILE A 436 7.96 19.49 -37.44
C ILE A 436 9.20 18.58 -37.38
N LEU A 437 9.24 17.52 -38.21
CA LEU A 437 10.35 16.58 -38.23
C LEU A 437 11.66 17.20 -38.74
N LYS A 438 11.62 18.16 -39.66
CA LYS A 438 12.81 18.95 -40.05
C LYS A 438 13.42 19.72 -38.85
N LYS A 439 12.60 20.15 -37.91
CA LYS A 439 13.02 20.81 -36.67
C LYS A 439 13.38 19.86 -35.53
N ALA A 440 13.21 18.55 -35.70
CA ALA A 440 13.41 17.54 -34.65
C ALA A 440 14.85 17.48 -34.11
N HIS A 441 15.85 18.01 -34.86
CA HIS A 441 17.20 18.19 -34.33
C HIS A 441 17.25 19.06 -33.06
N LEU A 442 16.27 19.93 -32.83
CA LEU A 442 16.17 20.73 -31.60
C LEU A 442 15.90 19.86 -30.37
N LEU A 443 15.16 18.75 -30.55
CA LEU A 443 14.91 17.80 -29.47
C LEU A 443 16.18 17.03 -29.09
N ILE A 444 17.03 16.71 -30.07
CA ILE A 444 18.31 16.01 -29.86
C ILE A 444 19.33 16.94 -29.15
N LEU A 445 19.36 18.21 -29.53
CA LEU A 445 20.25 19.20 -28.93
C LEU A 445 19.89 19.55 -27.50
N ASP A 446 18.63 19.41 -27.13
CA ASP A 446 18.17 19.51 -25.76
C ASP A 446 18.33 18.15 -25.07
N LYS A 447 19.54 17.87 -24.58
CA LYS A 447 19.87 16.62 -23.87
C LYS A 447 18.95 16.31 -22.67
N GLN A 448 18.04 17.20 -22.33
CA GLN A 448 17.07 17.06 -21.24
C GLN A 448 15.73 16.48 -21.74
N VAL A 449 15.52 16.36 -23.05
CA VAL A 449 14.36 15.69 -23.63
C VAL A 449 14.77 14.27 -23.96
N SER A 450 14.46 13.33 -23.10
CA SER A 450 14.35 11.97 -23.54
C SER A 450 13.09 11.88 -24.41
N LEU A 451 13.27 11.56 -25.69
CA LEU A 451 12.18 11.12 -26.56
C LEU A 451 11.69 9.78 -25.99
N GLN A 452 10.79 9.85 -25.04
CA GLN A 452 10.38 8.67 -24.31
C GLN A 452 9.07 8.13 -24.82
N GLU A 453 9.10 6.84 -24.79
CA GLU A 453 8.01 5.93 -24.54
C GLU A 453 6.70 6.39 -25.16
N PHE A 454 6.52 6.02 -26.41
CA PHE A 454 5.16 5.96 -26.93
C PHE A 454 4.34 5.11 -25.99
N SER A 455 3.26 5.67 -25.46
CA SER A 455 2.27 4.89 -24.73
C SER A 455 1.68 3.88 -25.70
N VAL A 456 2.20 2.68 -25.66
CA VAL A 456 1.73 1.60 -26.54
C VAL A 456 0.60 0.90 -25.81
N THR A 457 -0.60 1.20 -26.20
CA THR A 457 -1.74 0.38 -25.85
C THR A 457 -2.12 -0.43 -27.10
N SER A 458 -1.46 -1.52 -27.32
CA SER A 458 -1.55 -2.34 -28.52
C SER A 458 -2.89 -2.99 -28.79
N ASN A 459 -3.90 -2.67 -28.04
CA ASN A 459 -5.27 -3.08 -28.33
C ASN A 459 -5.93 -2.29 -29.45
N GLN A 460 -5.30 -1.21 -29.91
CA GLN A 460 -5.82 -0.32 -30.93
C GLN A 460 -4.74 -0.05 -31.96
N ALA A 461 -5.06 -0.28 -33.21
CA ALA A 461 -4.13 -0.19 -34.33
C ALA A 461 -3.49 1.20 -34.50
N SER A 462 -4.22 2.28 -34.23
CA SER A 462 -3.76 3.66 -34.45
C SER A 462 -2.74 4.20 -33.45
N GLN A 463 -2.25 3.42 -32.53
CA GLN A 463 -1.44 3.92 -31.42
C GLN A 463 -0.02 4.32 -31.77
N MET A 464 0.57 3.70 -32.77
CA MET A 464 1.88 4.13 -33.27
C MET A 464 1.81 5.54 -33.88
N ASN A 465 0.63 6.02 -34.21
CA ASN A 465 0.38 7.35 -34.77
C ASN A 465 0.12 8.43 -33.72
N GLY A 466 0.29 8.12 -32.43
CA GLY A 466 0.25 9.10 -31.34
C GLY A 466 -1.12 9.74 -31.09
N GLY A 467 -2.21 9.07 -31.45
CA GLY A 467 -3.58 9.58 -31.26
C GLY A 467 -3.96 10.76 -32.17
N LYS A 468 -3.10 11.13 -33.10
CA LYS A 468 -3.40 12.16 -34.11
C LYS A 468 -4.32 11.64 -35.19
N ASP A 469 -4.85 12.54 -36.03
CA ASP A 469 -5.72 12.17 -37.13
C ASP A 469 -5.09 11.13 -38.06
N PHE A 470 -5.49 9.89 -37.84
CA PHE A 470 -5.02 8.75 -38.60
C PHE A 470 -5.38 8.86 -40.11
N CYS A 471 -6.52 9.47 -40.42
CA CYS A 471 -6.99 9.59 -41.79
C CYS A 471 -6.02 10.40 -42.65
N GLU A 472 -5.54 11.53 -42.18
CA GLU A 472 -4.58 12.37 -42.96
C GLU A 472 -3.24 11.66 -43.14
N TRP A 473 -2.75 11.01 -42.09
CA TRP A 473 -1.49 10.28 -42.15
C TRP A 473 -1.59 9.07 -43.11
N SER A 474 -2.66 8.32 -43.01
CA SER A 474 -2.86 7.10 -43.81
C SER A 474 -3.03 7.37 -45.30
N LYS A 475 -3.53 8.52 -45.72
CA LYS A 475 -3.62 8.91 -47.13
C LYS A 475 -2.25 8.93 -47.82
N ARG A 476 -1.19 9.24 -47.10
CA ARG A 476 0.17 9.42 -47.62
C ARG A 476 1.20 8.52 -46.94
N ASP A 477 0.80 7.47 -46.30
CA ASP A 477 1.64 6.60 -45.46
C ASP A 477 2.86 6.04 -46.19
N ARG A 478 2.68 5.51 -47.37
CA ARG A 478 3.79 4.95 -48.21
C ARG A 478 4.77 6.05 -48.63
N GLU A 479 4.28 7.24 -48.98
CA GLU A 479 5.10 8.40 -49.33
C GLU A 479 5.89 8.89 -48.12
N LEU A 480 5.23 9.08 -46.98
CA LEU A 480 5.86 9.52 -45.74
C LEU A 480 6.90 8.53 -45.25
N ALA A 481 6.59 7.23 -45.29
CA ALA A 481 7.55 6.19 -44.90
C ALA A 481 8.83 6.22 -45.73
N LYS A 482 8.71 6.39 -47.07
CA LYS A 482 9.85 6.52 -48.00
C LYS A 482 10.60 7.83 -47.80
N GLY A 483 9.87 8.93 -47.63
CA GLY A 483 10.46 10.28 -47.56
C GLY A 483 11.16 10.60 -46.24
N ILE A 484 10.51 10.33 -45.15
CA ILE A 484 10.99 10.73 -43.79
C ILE A 484 11.25 9.56 -42.85
N GLY A 485 10.90 8.33 -43.22
CA GLY A 485 10.98 7.17 -42.33
C GLY A 485 12.36 6.96 -41.70
N LYS A 486 13.44 7.04 -42.48
CA LYS A 486 14.82 6.94 -41.95
C LYS A 486 15.17 8.05 -40.99
N LEU A 487 14.67 9.27 -41.23
CA LEU A 487 14.88 10.39 -40.32
C LEU A 487 14.13 10.20 -39.00
N VAL A 488 12.89 9.70 -39.05
CA VAL A 488 12.09 9.37 -37.87
C VAL A 488 12.80 8.30 -37.04
N GLU A 489 13.25 7.21 -37.64
CA GLU A 489 13.98 6.15 -36.94
C GLU A 489 15.28 6.67 -36.30
N PHE A 490 16.01 7.53 -37.00
CA PHE A 490 17.23 8.14 -36.47
C PHE A 490 16.97 9.05 -35.30
N VAL A 491 15.98 9.96 -35.40
CA VAL A 491 15.62 10.93 -34.37
C VAL A 491 15.11 10.24 -33.09
N LEU A 492 14.31 9.20 -33.25
CA LEU A 492 13.72 8.44 -32.14
C LEU A 492 14.69 7.41 -31.52
N GLY A 493 15.85 7.16 -32.15
CA GLY A 493 16.86 6.24 -31.63
C GLY A 493 16.31 4.84 -31.39
N LYS A 494 16.40 4.34 -30.15
CA LYS A 494 15.87 3.00 -29.80
C LYS A 494 14.37 2.87 -30.01
N TYR A 495 13.62 3.96 -29.83
CA TYR A 495 12.16 4.00 -30.05
C TYR A 495 11.79 4.06 -31.54
N GLY A 496 12.70 4.50 -32.38
CA GLY A 496 12.52 4.51 -33.84
C GLY A 496 12.70 3.15 -34.51
N LYS A 497 13.41 2.23 -33.86
CA LYS A 497 13.74 0.92 -34.45
C LYS A 497 12.50 0.11 -34.77
N GLY A 498 12.23 -0.07 -36.05
CA GLY A 498 11.09 -0.81 -36.58
C GLY A 498 9.78 -0.02 -36.62
N MET A 499 9.74 1.21 -36.03
CA MET A 499 8.53 2.01 -35.92
C MET A 499 7.85 2.28 -37.26
N VAL A 500 8.62 2.60 -38.31
CA VAL A 500 8.05 2.92 -39.63
C VAL A 500 7.33 1.71 -40.23
N ASN A 501 7.91 0.53 -40.12
CA ASN A 501 7.27 -0.70 -40.60
C ASN A 501 6.02 -1.06 -39.80
N LEU A 502 6.06 -0.83 -38.47
CA LEU A 502 4.90 -1.08 -37.60
C LEU A 502 3.76 -0.09 -37.88
N ALA A 503 4.07 1.19 -38.04
CA ALA A 503 3.07 2.20 -38.40
C ALA A 503 2.43 1.95 -39.77
N LEU A 504 3.22 1.49 -40.75
CA LEU A 504 2.68 1.04 -42.05
C LEU A 504 1.79 -0.21 -41.89
N SER A 505 2.21 -1.17 -41.06
CA SER A 505 1.41 -2.38 -40.80
C SER A 505 0.05 -2.01 -40.20
N GLU A 506 0.01 -1.08 -39.21
CA GLU A 506 -1.24 -0.57 -38.66
C GLU A 506 -2.10 0.12 -39.72
N SER A 507 -1.50 1.02 -40.50
CA SER A 507 -2.21 1.73 -41.58
C SER A 507 -2.85 0.78 -42.59
N PHE A 508 -2.09 -0.22 -43.01
CA PHE A 508 -2.56 -1.20 -44.01
C PHE A 508 -3.67 -2.09 -43.42
N PHE A 509 -3.53 -2.50 -42.17
CA PHE A 509 -4.56 -3.27 -41.46
C PHE A 509 -5.88 -2.51 -41.40
N GLU A 510 -5.85 -1.25 -40.98
CA GLU A 510 -7.04 -0.40 -40.87
C GLU A 510 -7.71 -0.11 -42.21
N LYS A 511 -6.93 -0.04 -43.27
CA LYS A 511 -7.43 0.10 -44.66
C LYS A 511 -8.01 -1.19 -45.24
N GLY A 512 -7.80 -2.33 -44.56
CA GLY A 512 -8.15 -3.64 -45.10
C GLY A 512 -7.30 -4.07 -46.28
N GLU A 513 -6.02 -3.64 -46.32
CA GLU A 513 -5.06 -4.08 -47.37
C GLU A 513 -4.67 -5.54 -47.15
N ASP A 514 -3.86 -6.10 -48.08
CA ASP A 514 -3.51 -7.51 -48.06
C ASP A 514 -2.87 -7.94 -46.71
N ASN A 515 -3.45 -8.94 -46.09
CA ASN A 515 -2.99 -9.50 -44.81
C ASN A 515 -1.54 -9.99 -44.85
N TYR A 516 -1.06 -10.45 -45.99
CA TYR A 516 0.33 -10.86 -46.16
C TYR A 516 1.28 -9.67 -46.09
N GLU A 517 0.91 -8.53 -46.69
CA GLU A 517 1.69 -7.31 -46.63
C GLU A 517 1.72 -6.75 -45.18
N VAL A 518 0.57 -6.75 -44.50
CA VAL A 518 0.46 -6.37 -43.08
C VAL A 518 1.37 -7.24 -42.22
N ALA A 519 1.32 -8.57 -42.38
CA ALA A 519 2.16 -9.50 -41.63
C ALA A 519 3.65 -9.32 -41.92
N SER A 520 4.00 -9.10 -43.19
CA SER A 520 5.39 -8.87 -43.62
C SER A 520 5.98 -7.62 -42.97
N LEU A 521 5.21 -6.52 -42.91
CA LEU A 521 5.61 -5.28 -42.27
C LEU A 521 5.73 -5.44 -40.76
N ALA A 522 4.74 -6.09 -40.09
CA ALA A 522 4.79 -6.38 -38.69
C ALA A 522 6.04 -7.20 -38.29
N ASN A 523 6.35 -8.26 -39.06
CA ASN A 523 7.53 -9.08 -38.81
C ASN A 523 8.83 -8.30 -39.04
N LYS A 524 8.92 -7.47 -40.08
CA LYS A 524 10.10 -6.61 -40.33
C LYS A 524 10.30 -5.63 -39.17
N GLY A 525 9.23 -4.98 -38.73
CA GLY A 525 9.26 -4.07 -37.58
C GLY A 525 9.70 -4.78 -36.32
N ARG A 526 9.17 -6.00 -36.07
CA ARG A 526 9.55 -6.84 -34.94
C ARG A 526 11.05 -7.18 -34.94
N MET A 527 11.58 -7.67 -36.04
CA MET A 527 13.01 -8.00 -36.16
C MET A 527 13.91 -6.79 -35.88
N GLN A 528 13.53 -5.61 -36.35
CA GLN A 528 14.26 -4.38 -36.09
C GLN A 528 14.16 -3.96 -34.60
N ALA A 529 12.99 -4.12 -33.97
CA ALA A 529 12.78 -3.83 -32.56
C ALA A 529 13.57 -4.81 -31.67
N GLU A 530 13.59 -6.09 -31.97
CA GLU A 530 14.36 -7.10 -31.24
C GLU A 530 15.87 -6.87 -31.30
N THR A 531 16.39 -6.31 -32.39
CA THR A 531 17.84 -6.08 -32.57
C THR A 531 18.35 -4.77 -31.94
N GLY A 532 17.50 -3.93 -31.38
CA GLY A 532 17.98 -2.67 -30.79
C GLY A 532 16.88 -1.67 -30.44
N GLY A 533 15.64 -2.09 -30.49
CA GLY A 533 14.47 -1.31 -30.13
C GLY A 533 14.06 -1.49 -28.67
N LYS A 534 12.79 -1.33 -28.43
CA LYS A 534 12.13 -1.46 -27.14
C LYS A 534 11.11 -2.60 -27.15
N LEU A 535 10.83 -3.15 -25.98
CA LEU A 535 9.85 -4.24 -25.82
C LEU A 535 8.45 -3.85 -26.29
N GLU A 536 8.10 -2.57 -26.15
CA GLU A 536 6.82 -2.02 -26.59
C GLU A 536 6.61 -2.18 -28.09
N GLN A 537 7.62 -1.93 -28.92
CA GLN A 537 7.50 -2.14 -30.36
C GLN A 537 7.36 -3.63 -30.72
N CYS A 538 8.04 -4.51 -29.96
CA CYS A 538 7.82 -5.94 -30.12
C CYS A 538 6.36 -6.31 -29.79
N PHE A 539 5.78 -5.67 -28.78
CA PHE A 539 4.38 -5.89 -28.43
C PHE A 539 3.41 -5.39 -29.51
N VAL A 540 3.67 -4.23 -30.12
CA VAL A 540 2.86 -3.76 -31.26
C VAL A 540 2.89 -4.79 -32.41
N ALA A 541 4.07 -5.32 -32.73
CA ALA A 541 4.21 -6.32 -33.77
C ALA A 541 3.41 -7.60 -33.45
N ASP A 542 3.57 -8.14 -32.24
CA ASP A 542 2.84 -9.33 -31.81
C ASP A 542 1.34 -9.07 -31.71
N GLY A 543 0.92 -7.86 -31.31
CA GLY A 543 -0.46 -7.42 -31.33
C GLY A 543 -1.07 -7.39 -32.72
N MET A 544 -0.33 -6.86 -33.71
CA MET A 544 -0.77 -6.87 -35.14
C MET A 544 -0.92 -8.28 -35.66
N LEU A 545 0.04 -9.14 -35.38
CA LEU A 545 -0.03 -10.56 -35.79
C LEU A 545 -1.18 -11.29 -35.10
N ALA A 546 -1.45 -10.99 -33.82
CA ALA A 546 -2.60 -11.53 -33.12
C ALA A 546 -3.93 -11.07 -33.72
N TRP A 547 -4.06 -9.80 -34.12
CA TRP A 547 -5.22 -9.32 -34.87
C TRP A 547 -5.42 -10.06 -36.19
N LEU A 548 -4.36 -10.27 -36.95
CA LEU A 548 -4.43 -11.05 -38.18
C LEU A 548 -4.90 -12.49 -37.94
N HIS A 549 -4.45 -13.12 -36.87
CA HIS A 549 -4.94 -14.44 -36.47
C HIS A 549 -6.43 -14.39 -36.09
N ILE A 550 -6.88 -13.37 -35.36
CA ILE A 550 -8.29 -13.22 -34.97
C ILE A 550 -9.17 -13.08 -36.20
N ILE A 551 -8.87 -12.15 -37.13
CA ILE A 551 -9.71 -11.91 -38.32
C ILE A 551 -9.71 -13.09 -39.30
N THR A 552 -8.68 -13.95 -39.25
CA THR A 552 -8.60 -15.19 -40.05
C THR A 552 -9.20 -16.41 -39.33
N GLY A 553 -9.85 -16.21 -38.17
CA GLY A 553 -10.51 -17.26 -37.39
C GLY A 553 -9.60 -18.11 -36.50
N LYS A 554 -8.30 -17.78 -36.42
CA LYS A 554 -7.28 -18.51 -35.66
C LYS A 554 -7.08 -17.93 -34.24
N VAL A 555 -8.17 -17.77 -33.51
CA VAL A 555 -8.15 -17.10 -32.21
C VAL A 555 -7.23 -17.78 -31.18
N SER A 556 -7.11 -19.11 -31.23
CA SER A 556 -6.22 -19.85 -30.33
C SER A 556 -4.73 -19.55 -30.60
N GLU A 557 -4.33 -19.35 -31.85
CA GLU A 557 -2.97 -18.95 -32.20
C GLU A 557 -2.65 -17.54 -31.71
N ALA A 558 -3.62 -16.62 -31.81
CA ALA A 558 -3.51 -15.28 -31.23
C ALA A 558 -3.30 -15.31 -29.71
N GLU A 559 -4.10 -16.12 -29.01
CA GLU A 559 -4.02 -16.26 -27.57
C GLU A 559 -2.66 -16.84 -27.13
N GLU A 560 -2.15 -17.87 -27.82
CA GLU A 560 -0.82 -18.43 -27.53
C GLU A 560 0.31 -17.42 -27.74
N LEU A 561 0.23 -16.62 -28.80
CA LEU A 561 1.19 -15.57 -29.10
C LEU A 561 1.24 -14.55 -27.96
N LEU A 562 0.08 -14.08 -27.53
CA LEU A 562 -0.06 -13.10 -26.44
C LEU A 562 0.39 -13.67 -25.09
N LYS A 563 0.06 -14.92 -24.77
CA LYS A 563 0.52 -15.59 -23.53
C LYS A 563 2.04 -15.77 -23.50
N ARG A 564 2.67 -16.04 -24.64
CA ARG A 564 4.13 -16.08 -24.73
C ARG A 564 4.74 -14.70 -24.50
N PHE A 565 4.14 -13.67 -25.08
CA PHE A 565 4.60 -12.31 -24.89
C PHE A 565 4.39 -11.84 -23.43
N TYR A 566 3.28 -12.22 -22.78
CA TYR A 566 3.03 -11.94 -21.39
C TYR A 566 4.17 -12.45 -20.49
N LYS A 567 4.57 -13.72 -20.65
CA LYS A 567 5.70 -14.30 -19.91
C LYS A 567 7.03 -13.56 -20.16
N LYS A 568 7.24 -13.08 -21.40
CA LYS A 568 8.41 -12.29 -21.75
C LYS A 568 8.38 -10.95 -21.04
N ALA A 569 7.22 -10.28 -21.00
CA ALA A 569 7.05 -9.00 -20.33
C ALA A 569 7.22 -9.11 -18.79
N GLU A 570 6.73 -10.19 -18.18
CA GLU A 570 6.98 -10.50 -16.77
C GLU A 570 8.48 -10.67 -16.48
N LYS A 571 9.18 -11.44 -17.31
CA LYS A 571 10.62 -11.70 -17.15
C LYS A 571 11.47 -10.44 -17.31
N GLU A 572 11.06 -9.52 -18.16
CA GLU A 572 11.74 -8.24 -18.43
C GLU A 572 11.24 -7.10 -17.50
N GLU A 573 10.43 -7.43 -16.47
CA GLU A 573 9.88 -6.49 -15.50
C GLU A 573 9.09 -5.33 -16.13
N ALA A 574 8.45 -5.58 -17.27
CA ALA A 574 7.68 -4.60 -18.02
C ALA A 574 6.23 -4.53 -17.52
N GLU A 575 6.04 -4.30 -16.23
CA GLU A 575 4.73 -4.31 -15.52
C GLU A 575 3.68 -3.43 -16.22
N ARG A 576 4.09 -2.30 -16.79
CA ARG A 576 3.19 -1.37 -17.50
C ARG A 576 2.54 -1.94 -18.76
N LEU A 577 3.12 -2.99 -19.36
CA LEU A 577 2.55 -3.65 -20.54
C LEU A 577 1.54 -4.75 -20.18
N LEU A 578 1.65 -5.31 -18.98
CA LEU A 578 0.82 -6.45 -18.54
C LEU A 578 -0.68 -6.18 -18.65
N PRO A 579 -1.23 -5.03 -18.21
CA PRO A 579 -2.67 -4.77 -18.34
C PRO A 579 -3.14 -4.74 -19.80
N ASN A 580 -2.31 -4.24 -20.72
CA ASN A 580 -2.65 -4.20 -22.15
C ASN A 580 -2.68 -5.60 -22.76
N ILE A 581 -1.69 -6.43 -22.41
CA ILE A 581 -1.62 -7.82 -22.88
C ILE A 581 -2.79 -8.62 -22.31
N GLU A 582 -3.11 -8.45 -21.03
CA GLU A 582 -4.24 -9.09 -20.36
C GLU A 582 -5.57 -8.73 -21.01
N THR A 583 -5.78 -7.46 -21.31
CA THR A 583 -6.98 -6.98 -22.00
C THR A 583 -7.12 -7.64 -23.37
N PHE A 584 -6.02 -7.84 -24.09
CA PHE A 584 -6.04 -8.49 -25.39
C PHE A 584 -6.31 -9.99 -25.27
N ILE A 585 -5.74 -10.68 -24.28
CA ILE A 585 -6.05 -12.09 -23.99
C ILE A 585 -7.53 -12.27 -23.63
N ILE A 586 -8.11 -11.34 -22.84
CA ILE A 586 -9.55 -11.33 -22.52
C ILE A 586 -10.39 -11.21 -23.81
N ARG A 587 -9.99 -10.37 -24.77
CA ARG A 587 -10.67 -10.29 -26.07
C ARG A 587 -10.61 -11.62 -26.82
N CYS A 588 -9.47 -12.29 -26.86
CA CYS A 588 -9.38 -13.64 -27.48
C CYS A 588 -10.34 -14.63 -26.79
N ALA A 589 -10.41 -14.59 -25.44
CA ALA A 589 -11.31 -15.44 -24.69
C ALA A 589 -12.79 -15.11 -24.97
N LEU A 590 -13.14 -13.82 -25.15
CA LEU A 590 -14.48 -13.37 -25.56
C LEU A 590 -14.86 -13.91 -26.93
N TYR A 591 -13.99 -13.78 -27.94
CA TYR A 591 -14.22 -14.32 -29.29
C TYR A 591 -14.34 -15.84 -29.28
N SER A 592 -13.65 -16.53 -28.37
CA SER A 592 -13.69 -17.99 -28.18
C SER A 592 -14.80 -18.44 -27.23
N GLN A 593 -15.58 -17.53 -26.64
CA GLN A 593 -16.65 -17.79 -25.67
C GLN A 593 -16.21 -18.59 -24.41
N LYS A 594 -14.96 -18.42 -23.99
CA LYS A 594 -14.35 -19.14 -22.85
C LYS A 594 -14.67 -18.44 -21.53
N LYS A 595 -15.87 -18.64 -20.96
CA LYS A 595 -16.35 -17.97 -19.75
C LYS A 595 -15.39 -18.07 -18.53
N VAL A 596 -14.85 -19.26 -18.27
CA VAL A 596 -13.97 -19.49 -17.12
C VAL A 596 -12.67 -18.68 -17.22
N GLU A 597 -12.10 -18.59 -18.43
CA GLU A 597 -10.90 -17.79 -18.65
C GLU A 597 -11.17 -16.28 -18.54
N ILE A 598 -12.31 -15.83 -19.04
CA ILE A 598 -12.77 -14.43 -18.91
C ILE A 598 -12.87 -14.05 -17.42
N GLU A 599 -13.55 -14.85 -16.61
CA GLU A 599 -13.69 -14.60 -15.18
C GLU A 599 -12.34 -14.61 -14.44
N LYS A 600 -11.43 -15.51 -14.80
CA LYS A 600 -10.08 -15.56 -14.25
C LYS A 600 -9.29 -14.28 -14.52
N TRP A 601 -9.32 -13.79 -15.75
CA TRP A 601 -8.59 -12.57 -16.13
C TRP A 601 -9.26 -11.31 -15.58
N MET A 602 -10.60 -11.24 -15.55
CA MET A 602 -11.32 -10.12 -14.93
C MET A 602 -11.00 -9.95 -13.44
N LYS A 603 -10.70 -11.04 -12.72
CA LYS A 603 -10.25 -10.96 -11.33
C LYS A 603 -8.82 -10.41 -11.16
N LYS A 604 -8.02 -10.45 -12.21
CA LYS A 604 -6.65 -9.92 -12.23
C LYS A 604 -6.57 -8.49 -12.75
N ALA A 605 -7.57 -8.05 -13.52
CA ALA A 605 -7.61 -6.69 -14.03
C ALA A 605 -7.77 -5.71 -12.85
N PRO A 606 -6.99 -4.60 -12.86
CA PRO A 606 -7.02 -3.60 -11.79
C PRO A 606 -8.37 -2.87 -11.72
#